data_f0e7a3e240da90615f8c353f3354c317
#
_entry.id   f0e7a3e240da90615f8c353f3354c317
#
_cell.length_a   1.000
_cell.length_b   1.000
_cell.length_c   1.000
_cell.angle_alpha   90.00
_cell.angle_beta   90.00
_cell.angle_gamma   90.00
#
_symmetry.space_group_name_H-M   'P 1'
#
loop_
_entity.id
_entity.type
_entity.pdbx_description
1 polymer ?
#
loop_
_entity_poly.entity_id
_entity_poly.type
_entity_poly.pdbx_seq_one_letter_code
_entity_poly.pdbx_strand_id
1 'polypeptide(L)'
;VHQICAGKEKDKVWAFCAGQYSNDFRGNPKYLFLYINNYRKDIVPYWLCDDVELIEMIRGMGFHAYRMGTPQAETIISYTGVLVSEQVKAFIPDGLEQAKYLNLWHGVGGVKVVERKIKEGRLLPELAKKYIARNEYYRTYELYLAPSAFIENIAKAELGLTEKQIVRAGYPRCLYQANYKKIETYDHDLIGQKGLPEDTKIVAYTPTYRNNPDGELFSKAIPDIDRIIEVCEKEHLLM
;
A
#
# COMPACT_ATOMS: atom_id res chain seq x y z
N VAL A 1 -7.56 -12.53 24.59
CA VAL A 1 -8.14 -12.28 23.26
C VAL A 1 -9.23 -11.20 23.35
N HIS A 2 -10.14 -11.23 24.36
CA HIS A 2 -11.21 -10.24 24.50
C HIS A 2 -10.76 -8.80 24.85
N GLN A 3 -9.52 -8.59 25.26
CA GLN A 3 -9.02 -7.25 25.65
C GLN A 3 -8.60 -6.37 24.46
N ILE A 4 -8.27 -6.95 23.30
CA ILE A 4 -7.70 -6.21 22.16
C ILE A 4 -8.67 -5.17 21.61
N CYS A 5 -9.93 -5.53 21.43
CA CYS A 5 -10.97 -4.63 20.92
C CYS A 5 -12.09 -4.34 21.94
N ALA A 6 -11.90 -4.72 23.22
CA ALA A 6 -12.93 -4.60 24.24
C ALA A 6 -13.42 -3.16 24.41
N GLY A 7 -14.74 -2.97 24.38
CA GLY A 7 -15.37 -1.66 24.58
C GLY A 7 -15.22 -0.68 23.41
N LYS A 8 -14.71 -1.10 22.25
CA LYS A 8 -14.62 -0.26 21.05
C LYS A 8 -15.82 -0.48 20.13
N GLU A 9 -16.35 0.62 19.62
CA GLU A 9 -17.33 0.57 18.53
C GLU A 9 -16.65 0.06 17.26
N LYS A 10 -17.35 -0.76 16.48
CA LYS A 10 -16.79 -1.42 15.30
C LYS A 10 -16.22 -0.44 14.26
N ASP A 11 -16.85 0.71 14.09
CA ASP A 11 -16.42 1.76 13.17
C ASP A 11 -15.13 2.50 13.61
N LYS A 12 -14.70 2.30 14.85
CA LYS A 12 -13.45 2.84 15.41
C LYS A 12 -12.28 1.87 15.34
N VAL A 13 -12.50 0.62 14.93
CA VAL A 13 -11.47 -0.38 14.73
C VAL A 13 -11.10 -0.43 13.25
N TRP A 14 -9.89 -0.02 12.94
CA TRP A 14 -9.38 0.07 11.56
C TRP A 14 -8.25 -0.93 11.33
N ALA A 15 -8.39 -1.79 10.33
CA ALA A 15 -7.33 -2.69 9.87
C ALA A 15 -6.59 -2.08 8.68
N PHE A 16 -5.28 -2.19 8.70
CA PHE A 16 -4.37 -1.73 7.64
C PHE A 16 -3.59 -2.89 7.05
N CYS A 17 -3.46 -2.93 5.73
CA CYS A 17 -2.57 -3.83 5.02
C CYS A 17 -1.97 -3.13 3.80
N ALA A 18 -0.67 -3.34 3.56
CA ALA A 18 0.06 -2.58 2.53
C ALA A 18 -0.11 -3.09 1.11
N GLY A 19 -0.79 -4.19 0.86
CA GLY A 19 -1.00 -4.60 -0.52
C GLY A 19 -0.91 -6.09 -0.82
N GLN A 20 -0.63 -6.42 -2.07
CA GLN A 20 -0.72 -7.78 -2.64
C GLN A 20 0.04 -8.85 -1.86
N TYR A 21 1.08 -8.47 -1.14
CA TYR A 21 1.95 -9.37 -0.40
C TYR A 21 2.00 -9.06 1.10
N SER A 22 1.14 -8.21 1.60
CA SER A 22 0.92 -7.78 3.01
C SER A 22 2.15 -7.63 3.93
N ASN A 23 3.37 -7.82 3.40
CA ASN A 23 4.61 -7.92 4.16
C ASN A 23 5.44 -6.64 4.14
N ASP A 24 4.79 -5.49 3.89
CA ASP A 24 5.49 -4.21 3.81
C ASP A 24 4.82 -3.16 4.71
N PHE A 25 5.63 -2.34 5.36
CA PHE A 25 5.20 -1.12 6.05
C PHE A 25 5.51 0.08 5.18
N ARG A 26 4.69 0.32 4.15
CA ARG A 26 4.93 1.35 3.13
C ARG A 26 3.65 1.93 2.53
N GLY A 27 3.84 2.84 1.58
CA GLY A 27 2.77 3.41 0.75
C GLY A 27 1.80 4.31 1.52
N ASN A 28 0.69 4.63 0.92
CA ASN A 28 -0.33 5.47 1.52
C ASN A 28 -0.90 4.90 2.83
N PRO A 29 -1.09 3.57 2.98
CA PRO A 29 -1.56 2.98 4.24
C PRO A 29 -0.62 3.27 5.42
N LYS A 30 0.72 3.16 5.25
CA LYS A 30 1.70 3.48 6.30
C LYS A 30 1.49 4.89 6.84
N TYR A 31 1.44 5.88 5.97
CA TYR A 31 1.36 7.26 6.40
C TYR A 31 0.01 7.62 7.02
N LEU A 32 -1.08 7.05 6.53
CA LEU A 32 -2.38 7.21 7.18
C LEU A 32 -2.42 6.51 8.55
N PHE A 33 -1.82 5.33 8.67
CA PHE A 33 -1.68 4.60 9.94
C PHE A 33 -0.91 5.42 10.98
N LEU A 34 0.24 5.98 10.60
CA LEU A 34 1.04 6.85 11.45
C LEU A 34 0.26 8.10 11.87
N TYR A 35 -0.46 8.74 10.94
CA TYR A 35 -1.30 9.88 11.23
C TYR A 35 -2.38 9.56 12.26
N ILE A 36 -3.09 8.45 12.08
CA ILE A 36 -4.14 8.03 13.00
C ILE A 36 -3.58 7.76 14.39
N ASN A 37 -2.48 7.03 14.50
CA ASN A 37 -1.83 6.75 15.77
C ASN A 37 -1.44 8.04 16.53
N ASN A 38 -1.01 9.06 15.82
CA ASN A 38 -0.57 10.32 16.42
C ASN A 38 -1.72 11.27 16.75
N TYR A 39 -2.75 11.35 15.90
CA TYR A 39 -3.72 12.45 15.98
C TYR A 39 -5.18 12.01 16.20
N ARG A 40 -5.52 10.73 16.06
CA ARG A 40 -6.89 10.23 16.16
C ARG A 40 -7.03 9.21 17.28
N LYS A 41 -7.11 9.71 18.52
CA LYS A 41 -7.26 8.85 19.71
C LYS A 41 -8.60 8.14 19.83
N ASP A 42 -9.56 8.53 19.03
CA ASP A 42 -10.88 7.89 18.88
C ASP A 42 -10.84 6.64 17.98
N ILE A 43 -9.79 6.45 17.16
CA ILE A 43 -9.62 5.32 16.26
C ILE A 43 -8.48 4.42 16.78
N VAL A 44 -8.68 3.11 16.69
CA VAL A 44 -7.66 2.12 17.03
C VAL A 44 -7.21 1.43 15.74
N PRO A 45 -6.05 1.80 15.20
CA PRO A 45 -5.51 1.20 14.00
C PRO A 45 -4.68 -0.05 14.32
N TYR A 46 -4.85 -1.09 13.52
CA TYR A 46 -4.09 -2.33 13.57
C TYR A 46 -3.42 -2.61 12.23
N TRP A 47 -2.12 -2.91 12.24
CA TRP A 47 -1.42 -3.38 11.06
C TRP A 47 -1.47 -4.90 10.99
N LEU A 48 -1.90 -5.44 9.86
CA LEU A 48 -2.01 -6.88 9.62
C LEU A 48 -1.05 -7.29 8.50
N CYS A 49 -0.16 -8.24 8.78
CA CYS A 49 0.78 -8.82 7.80
C CYS A 49 1.22 -10.22 8.22
N ASP A 50 1.99 -10.90 7.37
CA ASP A 50 2.50 -12.25 7.65
C ASP A 50 3.96 -12.26 8.13
N ASP A 51 4.68 -11.17 7.94
CA ASP A 51 6.09 -11.03 8.27
C ASP A 51 6.29 -10.75 9.76
N VAL A 52 6.99 -11.67 10.45
CA VAL A 52 7.22 -11.58 11.89
C VAL A 52 8.20 -10.45 12.25
N GLU A 53 9.23 -10.25 11.44
CA GLU A 53 10.24 -9.20 11.69
C GLU A 53 9.61 -7.82 11.54
N LEU A 54 8.77 -7.65 10.52
CA LEU A 54 8.00 -6.44 10.31
C LEU A 54 7.04 -6.16 11.48
N ILE A 55 6.36 -7.18 11.98
CA ILE A 55 5.46 -7.06 13.14
C ILE A 55 6.23 -6.59 14.37
N GLU A 56 7.36 -7.20 14.66
CA GLU A 56 8.20 -6.82 15.81
C GLU A 56 8.75 -5.39 15.64
N MET A 57 9.14 -5.01 14.44
CA MET A 57 9.55 -3.64 14.13
C MET A 57 8.42 -2.64 14.43
N ILE A 58 7.21 -2.88 13.92
CA ILE A 58 6.05 -1.99 14.13
C ILE A 58 5.67 -1.92 15.62
N ARG A 59 5.74 -3.05 16.34
CA ARG A 59 5.53 -3.09 17.79
C ARG A 59 6.61 -2.33 18.56
N GLY A 60 7.86 -2.43 18.13
CA GLY A 60 8.97 -1.65 18.68
C GLY A 60 8.80 -0.14 18.54
N MET A 61 8.06 0.31 17.54
CA MET A 61 7.64 1.71 17.39
C MET A 61 6.47 2.10 18.32
N GLY A 62 5.93 1.16 19.13
CA GLY A 62 4.81 1.37 20.03
C GLY A 62 3.42 1.22 19.38
N PHE A 63 3.34 0.61 18.20
CA PHE A 63 2.09 0.45 17.47
C PHE A 63 1.55 -0.98 17.53
N HIS A 64 0.29 -1.14 17.12
CA HIS A 64 -0.39 -2.43 17.09
C HIS A 64 -0.19 -3.13 15.75
N ALA A 65 0.52 -4.26 15.75
CA ALA A 65 0.67 -5.11 14.58
C ALA A 65 0.46 -6.59 14.93
N TYR A 66 -0.17 -7.35 14.05
CA TYR A 66 -0.49 -8.75 14.28
C TYR A 66 -0.32 -9.58 13.02
N ARG A 67 0.15 -10.81 13.24
CA ARG A 67 0.31 -11.79 12.16
C ARG A 67 -1.05 -12.35 11.76
N MET A 68 -1.30 -12.39 10.46
CA MET A 68 -2.47 -13.04 9.89
C MET A 68 -2.55 -14.52 10.30
N GLY A 69 -3.78 -15.04 10.42
CA GLY A 69 -4.03 -16.41 10.83
C GLY A 69 -3.79 -16.69 12.34
N THR A 70 -3.46 -15.67 13.14
CA THR A 70 -3.38 -15.83 14.60
C THR A 70 -4.73 -15.54 15.26
N PRO A 71 -5.05 -16.13 16.42
CA PRO A 71 -6.31 -15.84 17.14
C PRO A 71 -6.51 -14.33 17.43
N GLN A 72 -5.42 -13.59 17.63
CA GLN A 72 -5.47 -12.16 17.83
C GLN A 72 -5.89 -11.43 16.54
N ALA A 73 -5.30 -11.78 15.40
CA ALA A 73 -5.66 -11.21 14.11
C ALA A 73 -7.11 -11.54 13.75
N GLU A 74 -7.55 -12.79 13.97
CA GLU A 74 -8.95 -13.19 13.74
C GLU A 74 -9.94 -12.38 14.60
N THR A 75 -9.56 -12.10 15.85
CA THR A 75 -10.34 -11.22 16.72
C THR A 75 -10.43 -9.81 16.14
N ILE A 76 -9.29 -9.22 15.72
CA ILE A 76 -9.25 -7.90 15.12
C ILE A 76 -10.10 -7.87 13.84
N ILE A 77 -9.95 -8.85 12.96
CA ILE A 77 -10.71 -8.99 11.72
C ILE A 77 -12.21 -8.97 11.99
N SER A 78 -12.67 -9.75 12.97
CA SER A 78 -14.10 -9.82 13.32
C SER A 78 -14.69 -8.50 13.87
N TYR A 79 -13.84 -7.66 14.49
CA TYR A 79 -14.22 -6.34 15.01
C TYR A 79 -13.89 -5.18 14.07
N THR A 80 -13.24 -5.43 12.94
CA THR A 80 -12.85 -4.36 12.00
C THR A 80 -14.07 -3.75 11.33
N GLY A 81 -14.24 -2.44 11.51
CA GLY A 81 -15.28 -1.67 10.82
C GLY A 81 -14.78 -1.00 9.55
N VAL A 82 -13.47 -0.68 9.47
CA VAL A 82 -12.85 -0.07 8.29
C VAL A 82 -11.57 -0.82 7.94
N LEU A 83 -11.48 -1.23 6.70
CA LEU A 83 -10.26 -1.76 6.10
C LEU A 83 -9.60 -0.70 5.23
N VAL A 84 -8.32 -0.46 5.44
CA VAL A 84 -7.51 0.48 4.64
C VAL A 84 -6.45 -0.27 3.87
N SER A 85 -6.43 -0.10 2.56
CA SER A 85 -5.41 -0.65 1.68
C SER A 85 -5.21 0.24 0.46
N GLU A 86 -4.17 -0.03 -0.31
CA GLU A 86 -3.91 0.62 -1.61
C GLU A 86 -4.02 -0.35 -2.79
N GLN A 87 -4.66 -1.50 -2.58
CA GLN A 87 -4.78 -2.57 -3.58
C GLN A 87 -6.25 -2.88 -3.92
N VAL A 88 -6.45 -3.68 -4.96
CA VAL A 88 -7.77 -4.20 -5.30
C VAL A 88 -8.26 -5.20 -4.26
N LYS A 89 -9.56 -5.34 -4.08
CA LYS A 89 -10.18 -6.22 -3.08
C LYS A 89 -9.71 -7.69 -3.14
N ALA A 90 -9.30 -8.17 -4.30
CA ALA A 90 -8.77 -9.53 -4.48
C ALA A 90 -7.52 -9.88 -3.63
N PHE A 91 -6.86 -8.87 -3.08
CA PHE A 91 -5.66 -9.03 -2.26
C PHE A 91 -5.89 -8.69 -0.78
N ILE A 92 -7.15 -8.63 -0.39
CA ILE A 92 -7.55 -8.38 0.99
C ILE A 92 -7.62 -9.72 1.72
N PRO A 93 -7.16 -9.77 2.97
CA PRO A 93 -7.31 -10.94 3.81
C PRO A 93 -8.77 -11.38 3.95
N ASP A 94 -8.98 -12.70 3.97
CA ASP A 94 -10.31 -13.29 4.21
C ASP A 94 -10.89 -12.80 5.55
N GLY A 95 -12.20 -12.69 5.63
CA GLY A 95 -12.91 -12.25 6.84
C GLY A 95 -13.08 -10.72 6.95
N LEU A 96 -12.42 -9.93 6.11
CA LEU A 96 -12.56 -8.46 6.08
C LEU A 96 -13.62 -7.96 5.08
N GLU A 97 -14.37 -8.84 4.45
CA GLU A 97 -15.40 -8.48 3.46
C GLU A 97 -16.54 -7.65 4.03
N GLN A 98 -16.75 -7.73 5.34
CA GLN A 98 -17.77 -6.97 6.07
C GLN A 98 -17.33 -5.54 6.40
N ALA A 99 -16.02 -5.27 6.41
CA ALA A 99 -15.50 -3.96 6.72
C ALA A 99 -15.76 -2.99 5.56
N LYS A 100 -15.98 -1.73 5.89
CA LYS A 100 -15.98 -0.65 4.89
C LYS A 100 -14.59 -0.53 4.29
N TYR A 101 -14.47 -0.64 2.98
CA TYR A 101 -13.18 -0.60 2.33
C TYR A 101 -12.80 0.82 1.91
N LEU A 102 -11.72 1.36 2.47
CA LEU A 102 -11.08 2.59 2.04
C LEU A 102 -9.86 2.27 1.18
N ASN A 103 -9.99 2.42 -0.11
CA ASN A 103 -8.90 2.25 -1.05
C ASN A 103 -8.16 3.56 -1.27
N LEU A 104 -6.91 3.62 -0.82
CA LEU A 104 -6.05 4.79 -0.97
C LEU A 104 -5.34 4.83 -2.32
N TRP A 105 -5.38 3.73 -3.07
CA TRP A 105 -4.61 3.52 -4.29
C TRP A 105 -3.10 3.81 -4.10
N HIS A 106 -2.30 3.62 -5.14
CA HIS A 106 -0.84 3.68 -5.00
C HIS A 106 -0.15 4.60 -6.00
N GLY A 107 -0.88 5.36 -6.81
CA GLY A 107 -0.27 6.30 -7.75
C GLY A 107 -1.25 6.98 -8.69
N VAL A 108 -0.77 8.04 -9.32
CA VAL A 108 -1.45 8.72 -10.42
C VAL A 108 -1.16 7.94 -11.70
N GLY A 109 -1.94 6.96 -11.97
CA GLY A 109 -1.82 6.16 -13.19
C GLY A 109 -3.10 5.41 -13.38
N GLY A 110 -3.45 5.20 -14.63
CA GLY A 110 -4.75 4.66 -14.97
C GLY A 110 -5.06 3.37 -14.23
N VAL A 111 -6.32 3.20 -13.95
CA VAL A 111 -6.92 1.89 -13.78
C VAL A 111 -6.29 0.98 -14.83
N LYS A 112 -5.87 -0.18 -14.42
CA LYS A 112 -5.21 -1.12 -15.33
C LYS A 112 -6.06 -1.24 -16.59
N VAL A 113 -5.40 -1.13 -17.73
CA VAL A 113 -6.00 -1.34 -19.07
C VAL A 113 -6.89 -2.59 -19.16
N VAL A 114 -6.75 -3.50 -18.19
CA VAL A 114 -7.54 -4.72 -18.03
C VAL A 114 -8.99 -4.42 -17.72
N GLU A 115 -9.31 -3.56 -16.73
CA GLU A 115 -10.68 -3.23 -16.35
C GLU A 115 -11.41 -2.57 -17.53
N ARG A 116 -10.71 -1.66 -18.23
CA ARG A 116 -11.24 -1.05 -19.44
C ARG A 116 -11.46 -2.06 -20.55
N LYS A 117 -10.51 -2.98 -20.79
CA LYS A 117 -10.67 -4.02 -21.81
C LYS A 117 -11.84 -4.98 -21.52
N ILE A 118 -12.11 -5.27 -20.25
CA ILE A 118 -13.27 -6.06 -19.86
C ILE A 118 -14.55 -5.32 -20.20
N LYS A 119 -14.64 -4.05 -19.82
CA LYS A 119 -15.79 -3.19 -20.05
C LYS A 119 -16.09 -3.02 -21.55
N GLU A 120 -15.03 -3.01 -22.36
CA GLU A 120 -15.11 -2.93 -23.82
C GLU A 120 -15.31 -4.30 -24.52
N GLY A 121 -15.37 -5.40 -23.75
CA GLY A 121 -15.51 -6.76 -24.32
C GLY A 121 -14.28 -7.25 -25.09
N ARG A 122 -13.11 -6.60 -24.91
CA ARG A 122 -11.87 -6.86 -25.66
C ARG A 122 -10.83 -7.66 -24.86
N LEU A 123 -11.24 -8.33 -23.80
CA LEU A 123 -10.32 -9.10 -22.98
C LEU A 123 -9.97 -10.43 -23.66
N LEU A 124 -8.67 -10.76 -23.68
CA LEU A 124 -8.20 -12.07 -24.14
C LEU A 124 -8.76 -13.18 -23.24
N PRO A 125 -9.18 -14.35 -23.81
CA PRO A 125 -9.85 -15.43 -23.07
C PRO A 125 -9.10 -15.89 -21.81
N GLU A 126 -7.78 -16.00 -21.85
CA GLU A 126 -6.97 -16.40 -20.68
C GLU A 126 -6.98 -15.35 -19.57
N LEU A 127 -6.91 -14.08 -19.94
CA LEU A 127 -7.03 -12.98 -18.99
C LEU A 127 -8.46 -12.89 -18.44
N ALA A 128 -9.47 -13.13 -19.28
CA ALA A 128 -10.86 -13.19 -18.85
C ALA A 128 -11.07 -14.27 -17.80
N LYS A 129 -10.57 -15.49 -18.02
CA LYS A 129 -10.63 -16.59 -17.04
C LYS A 129 -10.00 -16.20 -15.71
N LYS A 130 -8.81 -15.59 -15.72
CA LYS A 130 -8.11 -15.14 -14.53
C LYS A 130 -8.90 -14.09 -13.72
N TYR A 131 -9.56 -13.16 -14.40
CA TYR A 131 -10.24 -12.05 -13.76
C TYR A 131 -11.70 -12.36 -13.43
N ILE A 132 -12.40 -13.15 -14.25
CA ILE A 132 -13.78 -13.59 -14.00
C ILE A 132 -13.81 -14.61 -12.83
N ALA A 133 -12.83 -15.50 -12.74
CA ALA A 133 -12.72 -16.44 -11.63
C ALA A 133 -12.48 -15.72 -10.26
N ARG A 134 -11.98 -14.50 -10.29
CA ARG A 134 -11.79 -13.64 -9.11
C ARG A 134 -12.79 -12.49 -9.15
N ASN A 135 -14.04 -12.80 -8.86
CA ASN A 135 -15.16 -11.86 -8.88
C ASN A 135 -14.94 -10.60 -8.04
N GLU A 136 -13.97 -10.64 -7.14
CA GLU A 136 -13.59 -9.55 -6.23
C GLU A 136 -12.94 -8.36 -6.94
N TYR A 137 -12.33 -8.55 -8.10
CA TYR A 137 -11.77 -7.45 -8.89
C TYR A 137 -12.81 -6.44 -9.37
N TYR A 138 -14.09 -6.86 -9.44
CA TYR A 138 -15.19 -6.06 -9.97
C TYR A 138 -16.10 -5.50 -8.88
N ARG A 139 -15.81 -5.81 -7.62
CA ARG A 139 -16.57 -5.20 -6.52
C ARG A 139 -16.23 -3.72 -6.45
N THR A 140 -17.24 -2.90 -6.43
CA THR A 140 -17.13 -1.48 -6.17
C THR A 140 -16.48 -1.25 -4.82
N TYR A 141 -15.51 -0.35 -4.77
CA TYR A 141 -14.94 0.11 -3.51
C TYR A 141 -16.02 0.85 -2.71
N GLU A 142 -15.97 0.73 -1.40
CA GLU A 142 -16.84 1.53 -0.53
C GLU A 142 -16.44 3.01 -0.63
N LEU A 143 -15.14 3.27 -0.45
CA LEU A 143 -14.54 4.60 -0.57
C LEU A 143 -13.25 4.49 -1.38
N TYR A 144 -13.01 5.46 -2.24
CA TYR A 144 -11.82 5.52 -3.09
C TYR A 144 -11.18 6.90 -3.04
N LEU A 145 -9.89 6.96 -2.72
CA LEU A 145 -9.14 8.21 -2.64
C LEU A 145 -8.79 8.72 -4.04
N ALA A 146 -9.29 9.89 -4.38
CA ALA A 146 -8.99 10.59 -5.62
C ALA A 146 -8.20 11.88 -5.33
N PRO A 147 -6.88 11.93 -5.63
CA PRO A 147 -6.05 13.09 -5.33
C PRO A 147 -6.20 14.24 -6.35
N SER A 148 -6.95 14.04 -7.41
CA SER A 148 -7.23 15.04 -8.42
C SER A 148 -8.52 14.74 -9.17
N ALA A 149 -9.08 15.76 -9.83
CA ALA A 149 -10.24 15.60 -10.70
C ALA A 149 -9.98 14.59 -11.85
N PHE A 150 -8.73 14.50 -12.32
CA PHE A 150 -8.35 13.53 -13.34
C PHE A 150 -8.54 12.09 -12.83
N ILE A 151 -8.04 11.77 -11.65
CA ILE A 151 -8.18 10.43 -11.05
C ILE A 151 -9.64 10.14 -10.68
N GLU A 152 -10.37 11.13 -10.18
CA GLU A 152 -11.80 11.01 -9.92
C GLU A 152 -12.58 10.63 -11.18
N ASN A 153 -12.33 11.32 -12.29
CA ASN A 153 -12.99 11.04 -13.56
C ASN A 153 -12.67 9.63 -14.07
N ILE A 154 -11.40 9.20 -13.95
CA ILE A 154 -11.00 7.83 -14.29
C ILE A 154 -11.71 6.82 -13.38
N ALA A 155 -11.73 7.04 -12.07
CA ALA A 155 -12.37 6.13 -11.13
C ALA A 155 -13.87 5.98 -11.41
N LYS A 156 -14.56 7.07 -11.72
CA LYS A 156 -15.97 7.03 -12.11
C LYS A 156 -16.18 6.30 -13.45
N ALA A 157 -15.36 6.62 -14.45
CA ALA A 157 -15.51 6.04 -15.80
C ALA A 157 -15.12 4.56 -15.87
N GLU A 158 -14.00 4.18 -15.25
CA GLU A 158 -13.42 2.86 -15.42
C GLU A 158 -13.83 1.86 -14.31
N LEU A 159 -14.02 2.34 -13.06
CA LEU A 159 -14.45 1.51 -11.95
C LEU A 159 -15.95 1.60 -11.68
N GLY A 160 -16.67 2.50 -12.35
CA GLY A 160 -18.10 2.71 -12.16
C GLY A 160 -18.45 3.29 -10.79
N LEU A 161 -17.53 4.03 -10.16
CA LEU A 161 -17.75 4.63 -8.85
C LEU A 161 -18.72 5.81 -8.93
N THR A 162 -19.50 5.96 -7.89
CA THR A 162 -20.42 7.11 -7.72
C THR A 162 -19.74 8.23 -6.96
N GLU A 163 -20.30 9.43 -7.02
CA GLU A 163 -19.86 10.60 -6.30
C GLU A 163 -19.69 10.33 -4.78
N LYS A 164 -20.59 9.55 -4.20
CA LYS A 164 -20.61 9.22 -2.76
C LYS A 164 -19.44 8.31 -2.33
N GLN A 165 -18.79 7.66 -3.28
CA GLN A 165 -17.67 6.74 -3.04
C GLN A 165 -16.31 7.43 -3.22
N ILE A 166 -16.28 8.69 -3.66
CA ILE A 166 -15.04 9.42 -3.88
C ILE A 166 -14.66 10.23 -2.65
N VAL A 167 -13.44 9.99 -2.17
CA VAL A 167 -12.79 10.81 -1.13
C VAL A 167 -11.77 11.72 -1.82
N ARG A 168 -12.06 13.02 -1.86
CA ARG A 168 -11.17 14.02 -2.46
C ARG A 168 -10.15 14.49 -1.43
N ALA A 169 -8.94 13.92 -1.51
CA ALA A 169 -7.82 14.33 -0.66
C ALA A 169 -6.50 13.94 -1.33
N GLY A 170 -5.41 14.58 -0.92
CA GLY A 170 -4.07 14.19 -1.36
C GLY A 170 -3.65 12.81 -0.85
N TYR A 171 -2.70 12.19 -1.52
CA TYR A 171 -2.13 10.94 -1.03
C TYR A 171 -1.43 11.16 0.32
N PRO A 172 -1.70 10.35 1.34
CA PRO A 172 -1.07 10.47 2.65
C PRO A 172 0.45 10.57 2.58
N ARG A 173 1.12 9.75 1.79
CA ARG A 173 2.58 9.79 1.61
C ARG A 173 3.09 11.14 1.08
N CYS A 174 2.37 11.79 0.17
CA CYS A 174 2.76 13.07 -0.39
C CYS A 174 2.56 14.21 0.62
N LEU A 175 1.53 14.14 1.45
CA LEU A 175 1.28 15.11 2.51
C LEU A 175 2.38 15.09 3.57
N TYR A 176 2.95 13.94 3.85
CA TYR A 176 4.10 13.79 4.74
C TYR A 176 5.37 14.42 4.15
N GLN A 177 5.66 14.13 2.90
CA GLN A 177 6.80 14.71 2.19
C GLN A 177 6.69 16.25 2.11
N ALA A 178 5.48 16.80 2.00
CA ALA A 178 5.24 18.23 2.06
C ALA A 178 5.35 18.82 3.48
N ASN A 179 5.82 18.04 4.45
CA ASN A 179 6.03 18.44 5.84
C ASN A 179 4.77 18.97 6.54
N TYR A 180 3.60 18.45 6.11
CA TYR A 180 2.30 18.88 6.60
C TYR A 180 2.15 18.75 8.12
N LYS A 181 2.79 17.74 8.70
CA LYS A 181 2.93 17.56 10.14
C LYS A 181 4.26 16.86 10.44
N LYS A 182 4.94 17.29 11.49
CA LYS A 182 6.15 16.62 11.98
C LYS A 182 5.76 15.29 12.66
N ILE A 183 5.66 14.25 11.88
CA ILE A 183 5.44 12.89 12.37
C ILE A 183 6.69 12.08 12.02
N GLU A 184 7.20 11.30 12.99
CA GLU A 184 8.23 10.32 12.71
C GLU A 184 7.75 9.33 11.66
N THR A 185 8.48 9.21 10.56
CA THR A 185 8.08 8.37 9.42
C THR A 185 8.65 6.97 9.50
N TYR A 186 9.65 6.76 10.33
CA TYR A 186 10.36 5.48 10.42
C TYR A 186 10.87 5.00 9.06
N ASP A 187 11.31 5.93 8.23
CA ASP A 187 11.92 5.61 6.95
C ASP A 187 13.37 5.16 7.15
N HIS A 188 13.85 4.30 6.27
CA HIS A 188 15.21 3.79 6.35
C HIS A 188 16.23 4.91 6.07
N ASP A 189 17.10 5.16 7.00
CA ASP A 189 18.29 5.97 6.77
C ASP A 189 19.39 5.08 6.13
N LEU A 190 19.32 4.97 4.81
CA LEU A 190 20.27 4.14 4.05
C LEU A 190 21.72 4.65 4.15
N ILE A 191 21.89 5.95 4.26
CA ILE A 191 23.23 6.58 4.37
C ILE A 191 23.84 6.27 5.72
N GLY A 192 23.11 6.56 6.80
CA GLY A 192 23.58 6.29 8.16
C GLY A 192 23.77 4.81 8.47
N GLN A 193 22.83 3.95 8.03
CA GLN A 193 22.92 2.49 8.22
C GLN A 193 24.13 1.87 7.52
N LYS A 194 24.57 2.44 6.40
CA LYS A 194 25.74 1.98 5.66
C LYS A 194 27.03 2.71 6.07
N GLY A 195 26.96 3.67 6.99
CA GLY A 195 28.10 4.47 7.42
C GLY A 195 28.71 5.31 6.28
N LEU A 196 27.89 5.73 5.33
CA LEU A 196 28.33 6.53 4.19
C LEU A 196 28.43 8.03 4.57
N PRO A 197 29.23 8.83 3.84
CA PRO A 197 29.30 10.28 4.04
C PRO A 197 27.92 10.93 3.94
N GLU A 198 27.68 11.96 4.76
CA GLU A 198 26.38 12.67 4.80
C GLU A 198 26.00 13.34 3.46
N ASP A 199 27.00 13.68 2.64
CA ASP A 199 26.82 14.26 1.31
C ASP A 199 26.53 13.22 0.22
N THR A 200 26.50 11.93 0.56
CA THR A 200 26.16 10.85 -0.38
C THR A 200 24.77 11.05 -0.97
N LYS A 201 24.69 11.06 -2.29
CA LYS A 201 23.43 11.18 -3.02
C LYS A 201 22.88 9.80 -3.36
N ILE A 202 21.58 9.62 -3.23
CA ILE A 202 20.90 8.37 -3.58
C ILE A 202 20.42 8.45 -5.02
N VAL A 203 20.79 7.47 -5.83
CA VAL A 203 20.30 7.26 -7.20
C VAL A 203 19.37 6.06 -7.21
N ALA A 204 18.08 6.27 -7.44
CA ALA A 204 17.10 5.20 -7.49
C ALA A 204 16.83 4.77 -8.93
N TYR A 205 17.19 3.55 -9.26
CA TYR A 205 16.81 2.93 -10.54
C TYR A 205 15.45 2.24 -10.39
N THR A 206 14.42 2.79 -11.02
CA THR A 206 13.02 2.34 -10.87
C THR A 206 12.44 1.87 -12.22
N PRO A 207 12.89 0.73 -12.75
CA PRO A 207 12.35 0.22 -14.02
C PRO A 207 10.90 -0.22 -13.87
N THR A 208 10.16 -0.19 -14.98
CA THR A 208 8.81 -0.73 -15.01
C THR A 208 8.82 -2.22 -14.69
N TYR A 209 7.97 -2.65 -13.75
CA TYR A 209 7.79 -4.06 -13.41
C TYR A 209 7.51 -4.91 -14.67
N ARG A 210 8.20 -6.03 -14.77
CA ARG A 210 8.02 -7.01 -15.84
C ARG A 210 7.90 -8.40 -15.22
N ASN A 211 6.96 -9.21 -15.71
CA ASN A 211 6.94 -10.63 -15.47
C ASN A 211 8.02 -11.29 -16.36
N ASN A 212 9.28 -11.18 -15.96
CA ASN A 212 10.37 -11.88 -16.62
C ASN A 212 10.87 -12.99 -15.68
N PRO A 213 10.63 -14.27 -16.01
CA PRO A 213 11.09 -15.38 -15.18
C PRO A 213 12.61 -15.50 -15.12
N ASP A 214 13.33 -14.91 -16.08
CA ASP A 214 14.77 -15.11 -16.24
C ASP A 214 15.62 -14.06 -15.49
N GLY A 215 15.01 -13.07 -14.82
CA GLY A 215 15.72 -12.09 -14.00
C GLY A 215 16.71 -11.16 -14.72
N GLU A 216 16.86 -11.29 -16.01
CA GLU A 216 17.89 -10.61 -16.82
C GLU A 216 17.64 -9.11 -17.13
N LEU A 217 16.62 -8.50 -16.51
CA LEU A 217 16.25 -7.13 -16.87
C LEU A 217 17.33 -6.12 -16.51
N PHE A 218 17.99 -6.33 -15.37
CA PHE A 218 19.01 -5.42 -14.87
C PHE A 218 20.27 -5.47 -15.72
N SER A 219 20.80 -6.65 -16.01
CA SER A 219 22.00 -6.84 -16.83
C SER A 219 21.86 -6.36 -18.27
N LYS A 220 20.65 -6.48 -18.85
CA LYS A 220 20.35 -5.96 -20.18
C LYS A 220 20.17 -4.44 -20.22
N ALA A 221 19.63 -3.86 -19.14
CA ALA A 221 19.43 -2.42 -19.04
C ALA A 221 20.71 -1.67 -18.66
N ILE A 222 21.60 -2.34 -17.93
CA ILE A 222 22.88 -1.81 -17.44
C ILE A 222 23.98 -2.79 -17.85
N PRO A 223 24.40 -2.74 -19.13
CA PRO A 223 25.37 -3.70 -19.66
C PRO A 223 26.80 -3.47 -19.11
N ASP A 224 27.10 -2.28 -18.61
CA ASP A 224 28.40 -1.91 -18.06
C ASP A 224 28.26 -1.47 -16.61
N ILE A 225 28.09 -2.45 -15.73
CA ILE A 225 27.90 -2.20 -14.30
C ILE A 225 29.18 -1.64 -13.65
N ASP A 226 30.35 -2.06 -14.11
CA ASP A 226 31.64 -1.63 -13.54
C ASP A 226 31.82 -0.13 -13.72
N ARG A 227 31.47 0.40 -14.88
CA ARG A 227 31.51 1.85 -15.13
C ARG A 227 30.52 2.62 -14.24
N ILE A 228 29.35 2.04 -13.94
CA ILE A 228 28.40 2.67 -13.01
C ILE A 228 28.98 2.70 -11.60
N ILE A 229 29.60 1.60 -11.16
CA ILE A 229 30.28 1.53 -9.85
C ILE A 229 31.35 2.60 -9.76
N GLU A 230 32.25 2.71 -10.76
CA GLU A 230 33.28 3.75 -10.82
C GLU A 230 32.71 5.18 -10.70
N VAL A 231 31.61 5.45 -11.41
CA VAL A 231 30.94 6.77 -11.33
C VAL A 231 30.31 6.98 -9.94
N CYS A 232 29.66 5.97 -9.38
CA CYS A 232 29.04 6.07 -8.06
C CYS A 232 30.11 6.34 -6.96
N GLU A 233 31.24 5.65 -7.03
CA GLU A 233 32.35 5.87 -6.08
C GLU A 233 32.93 7.28 -6.23
N LYS A 234 33.22 7.71 -7.46
CA LYS A 234 33.81 9.03 -7.75
C LYS A 234 32.91 10.19 -7.32
N GLU A 235 31.61 10.06 -7.55
CA GLU A 235 30.65 11.15 -7.33
C GLU A 235 29.88 11.01 -5.98
N HIS A 236 30.32 10.13 -5.08
CA HIS A 236 29.69 9.84 -3.77
C HIS A 236 28.19 9.50 -3.93
N LEU A 237 27.89 8.56 -4.84
CA LEU A 237 26.52 8.11 -5.09
C LEU A 237 26.27 6.74 -4.47
N LEU A 238 25.12 6.53 -3.87
CA LEU A 238 24.55 5.24 -3.52
C LEU A 238 23.47 4.87 -4.54
N MET A 239 23.64 3.76 -5.25
CA MET A 239 22.66 3.25 -6.20
C MET A 239 21.95 2.01 -5.67
#